data_5db7ca6e694368e8d91adc130c5711c8
#
_entry.id   5db7ca6e694368e8d91adc130c5711c8
#
_cell.length_a   1.000
_cell.length_b   1.000
_cell.length_c   1.000
_cell.angle_alpha   90.00
_cell.angle_beta   90.00
_cell.angle_gamma   90.00
#
_symmetry.space_group_name_H-M   'P 1'
#
loop_
_entity.id
_entity.type
_entity.pdbx_description
1 polymer ?
#
loop_
_entity_poly.entity_id
_entity_poly.type
_entity_poly.pdbx_seq_one_letter_code
_entity_poly.pdbx_strand_id
1 'polypeptide(L)'
;MLKLLFISLLLVPSLLAEVIKNIVVFGDSYSDVGNYQRLTNGPLWSENLAAAWDASLYSFAFSGAVCDNSVYPKQTSKQYIPSIEDQLEMYYHQNLNLNPQETVVAIWVGVNDIYKTFEIREGEQQANLKKVVDCISSNVRNARRIFSTNKFIVFGVPPLEKIPYYTDSPLKPSREQAANELNEYLLKEVQKMNKHLQSVDIDFMDIHQLLDHIVQKPNSFNIKNAVDAYWDVCQGQCSDDINSYVWWDKAHLTGGIHRLIADSIAQSGSFATEMEIPKDLDVNALLNNADSKFKSPRYEAKANTGEIDRLIEKMNEEKQMSSPNTKIDGEAEQEEITKEKGGINSYVYFGVAATVIVCIGFVLFNKRAKNRASHLASLSNLLKKEDRGRFVPLRNIDSDV
;
A
#
# COMPACT_ATOMS: atom_id res chain seq x y z
N MET A 1 52.71 -31.02 20.37
CA MET A 1 51.68 -30.91 19.33
C MET A 1 50.45 -30.22 19.92
N LEU A 2 50.37 -28.92 19.75
CA LEU A 2 49.31 -28.08 20.33
C LEU A 2 48.21 -27.93 19.26
N LYS A 3 47.03 -28.50 19.48
CA LYS A 3 45.86 -28.35 18.57
C LYS A 3 45.20 -27.01 18.89
N LEU A 4 45.39 -26.01 18.01
CA LEU A 4 44.58 -24.79 18.01
C LEU A 4 43.16 -25.14 17.57
N LEU A 5 42.22 -25.02 18.48
CA LEU A 5 40.77 -25.05 18.18
C LEU A 5 40.36 -23.66 17.68
N PHE A 6 40.14 -23.49 16.38
CA PHE A 6 39.48 -22.31 15.81
C PHE A 6 37.99 -22.37 16.13
N ILE A 7 37.57 -21.64 17.16
CA ILE A 7 36.13 -21.39 17.40
C ILE A 7 35.70 -20.30 16.38
N SER A 8 35.09 -20.73 15.30
CA SER A 8 34.45 -19.84 14.36
C SER A 8 33.17 -19.28 15.00
N LEU A 9 33.27 -18.07 15.52
CA LEU A 9 32.11 -17.33 16.04
C LEU A 9 31.24 -16.93 14.84
N LEU A 10 30.22 -17.74 14.54
CA LEU A 10 29.17 -17.39 13.57
C LEU A 10 28.41 -16.21 14.14
N LEU A 11 28.77 -14.99 13.72
CA LEU A 11 27.94 -13.82 13.83
C LEU A 11 26.66 -14.09 13.00
N VAL A 12 25.64 -14.63 13.65
CA VAL A 12 24.29 -14.65 13.10
C VAL A 12 23.83 -13.18 13.12
N PRO A 13 23.66 -12.51 11.97
CA PRO A 13 23.07 -11.19 11.98
C PRO A 13 21.69 -11.35 12.60
N SER A 14 21.48 -10.74 13.75
CA SER A 14 20.15 -10.59 14.34
C SER A 14 19.30 -9.91 13.26
N LEU A 15 18.32 -10.63 12.73
CA LEU A 15 17.30 -10.05 11.88
C LEU A 15 16.50 -9.12 12.78
N LEU A 16 16.98 -7.88 12.95
CA LEU A 16 16.19 -6.85 13.59
C LEU A 16 14.94 -6.71 12.76
N ALA A 17 13.78 -7.00 13.36
CA ALA A 17 12.49 -6.74 12.73
C ALA A 17 12.50 -5.26 12.29
N GLU A 18 12.13 -5.01 11.04
CA GLU A 18 12.00 -3.65 10.55
C GLU A 18 10.93 -2.95 11.38
N VAL A 19 11.29 -1.84 12.02
CA VAL A 19 10.38 -1.05 12.84
C VAL A 19 9.83 0.06 11.98
N ILE A 20 8.53 0.07 11.75
CA ILE A 20 7.84 1.19 11.10
C ILE A 20 7.55 2.26 12.15
N LYS A 21 7.98 3.48 11.89
CA LYS A 21 7.76 4.64 12.76
C LYS A 21 6.85 5.69 12.17
N ASN A 22 6.60 5.61 10.85
CA ASN A 22 5.79 6.59 10.15
C ASN A 22 4.84 5.91 9.17
N ILE A 23 3.59 6.34 9.17
CA ILE A 23 2.59 5.97 8.19
C ILE A 23 2.13 7.25 7.50
N VAL A 24 2.35 7.35 6.19
CA VAL A 24 1.87 8.44 5.34
C VAL A 24 0.71 7.92 4.52
N VAL A 25 -0.42 8.60 4.51
CA VAL A 25 -1.65 8.13 3.88
C VAL A 25 -2.14 9.14 2.85
N PHE A 26 -2.36 8.67 1.64
CA PHE A 26 -3.10 9.37 0.60
C PHE A 26 -4.41 8.63 0.33
N GLY A 27 -5.50 9.36 0.13
CA GLY A 27 -6.77 8.69 -0.08
C GLY A 27 -7.99 9.60 -0.09
N ASP A 28 -9.12 8.93 0.03
CA ASP A 28 -10.44 9.54 0.05
C ASP A 28 -11.11 9.44 1.44
N SER A 29 -12.46 9.38 1.46
CA SER A 29 -13.26 9.34 2.69
C SER A 29 -12.99 8.13 3.59
N TYR A 30 -12.45 7.03 3.07
CA TYR A 30 -12.08 5.87 3.88
C TYR A 30 -10.80 6.09 4.71
N SER A 31 -10.09 7.19 4.46
CA SER A 31 -8.82 7.53 5.12
C SER A 31 -8.76 8.96 5.65
N ASP A 32 -9.81 9.78 5.42
CA ASP A 32 -9.86 11.17 5.83
C ASP A 32 -10.03 11.29 7.35
N VAL A 33 -8.97 11.67 8.04
CA VAL A 33 -8.96 11.89 9.49
C VAL A 33 -9.75 13.16 9.90
N GLY A 34 -10.33 13.86 8.90
CA GLY A 34 -11.12 15.08 9.00
C GLY A 34 -10.37 16.30 8.47
N ASN A 35 -9.51 16.14 7.49
CA ASN A 35 -9.00 17.25 6.69
C ASN A 35 -10.15 17.98 6.01
N TYR A 36 -11.10 17.22 5.46
CA TYR A 36 -12.37 17.70 4.97
C TYR A 36 -13.51 17.21 5.86
N GLN A 37 -13.75 15.89 5.91
CA GLN A 37 -14.84 15.32 6.70
C GLN A 37 -14.53 13.88 7.12
N ARG A 38 -14.57 13.60 8.43
CA ARG A 38 -14.52 12.23 8.94
C ARG A 38 -15.90 11.58 8.77
N LEU A 39 -15.96 10.49 8.05
CA LEU A 39 -17.20 9.76 7.72
C LEU A 39 -17.21 8.36 8.37
N THR A 40 -16.99 8.32 9.68
CA THR A 40 -17.07 7.12 10.51
C THR A 40 -17.31 7.49 11.98
N ASN A 41 -17.83 6.57 12.76
CA ASN A 41 -18.11 6.77 14.20
C ASN A 41 -16.89 6.61 15.09
N GLY A 42 -15.76 6.11 14.58
CA GLY A 42 -14.60 5.74 15.39
C GLY A 42 -13.24 5.99 14.73
N PRO A 43 -12.17 5.40 15.27
CA PRO A 43 -10.87 5.46 14.68
C PRO A 43 -10.85 4.81 13.29
N LEU A 44 -10.14 5.44 12.35
CA LEU A 44 -9.90 4.90 11.02
C LEU A 44 -8.89 3.73 11.07
N TRP A 45 -8.81 2.97 10.00
CA TRP A 45 -7.85 1.87 9.86
C TRP A 45 -6.40 2.37 10.08
N SER A 46 -6.07 3.54 9.56
CA SER A 46 -4.74 4.15 9.66
C SER A 46 -4.39 4.55 11.09
N GLU A 47 -5.34 5.05 11.85
CA GLU A 47 -5.19 5.42 13.26
C GLU A 47 -5.03 4.17 14.14
N ASN A 48 -5.83 3.12 13.90
CA ASN A 48 -5.68 1.84 14.57
C ASN A 48 -4.33 1.18 14.27
N LEU A 49 -3.89 1.22 13.00
CA LEU A 49 -2.60 0.65 12.59
C LEU A 49 -1.43 1.44 13.17
N ALA A 50 -1.50 2.77 13.18
CA ALA A 50 -0.48 3.63 13.77
C ALA A 50 -0.32 3.34 15.27
N ALA A 51 -1.42 3.20 16.00
CA ALA A 51 -1.40 2.83 17.41
C ALA A 51 -0.81 1.42 17.62
N ALA A 52 -1.15 0.45 16.78
CA ALA A 52 -0.63 -0.91 16.85
C ALA A 52 0.89 -0.99 16.60
N TRP A 53 1.39 -0.23 15.63
CA TRP A 53 2.81 -0.21 15.27
C TRP A 53 3.65 0.78 16.07
N ASP A 54 3.03 1.52 17.00
CA ASP A 54 3.68 2.63 17.71
C ASP A 54 4.30 3.67 16.77
N ALA A 55 3.59 3.98 15.66
CA ALA A 55 4.03 4.84 14.58
C ALA A 55 3.31 6.20 14.58
N SER A 56 3.98 7.23 14.06
CA SER A 56 3.38 8.53 13.77
C SER A 56 2.52 8.44 12.50
N LEU A 57 1.35 9.13 12.51
CA LEU A 57 0.42 9.15 11.39
C LEU A 57 0.40 10.52 10.69
N TYR A 58 0.47 10.51 9.37
CA TYR A 58 0.37 11.67 8.50
C TYR A 58 -0.64 11.37 7.39
N SER A 59 -1.91 11.73 7.59
CA SER A 59 -2.96 11.49 6.60
C SER A 59 -3.27 12.75 5.79
N PHE A 60 -2.98 12.69 4.50
CA PHE A 60 -3.30 13.72 3.51
C PHE A 60 -4.62 13.44 2.77
N ALA A 61 -5.37 12.43 3.20
CA ALA A 61 -6.62 12.02 2.58
C ALA A 61 -7.72 13.07 2.72
N PHE A 62 -8.54 13.22 1.67
CA PHE A 62 -9.70 14.10 1.65
C PHE A 62 -10.94 13.37 1.16
N SER A 63 -12.03 13.46 1.89
CA SER A 63 -13.33 12.88 1.49
C SER A 63 -13.76 13.40 0.13
N GLY A 64 -14.09 12.48 -0.79
CA GLY A 64 -14.45 12.79 -2.17
C GLY A 64 -13.27 12.83 -3.16
N ALA A 65 -12.05 12.59 -2.70
CA ALA A 65 -10.86 12.59 -3.56
C ALA A 65 -10.94 11.51 -4.64
N VAL A 66 -10.45 11.86 -5.82
CA VAL A 66 -10.15 10.98 -6.95
C VAL A 66 -8.65 10.87 -7.14
N CYS A 67 -8.19 9.96 -8.00
CA CYS A 67 -6.76 9.84 -8.23
C CYS A 67 -6.18 11.07 -8.94
N ASP A 68 -6.85 11.56 -10.01
CA ASP A 68 -6.44 12.72 -10.80
C ASP A 68 -7.67 13.58 -11.13
N ASN A 69 -7.66 14.83 -10.63
CA ASN A 69 -8.73 15.78 -10.88
C ASN A 69 -8.83 16.25 -12.35
N SER A 70 -7.74 16.15 -13.12
CA SER A 70 -7.70 16.61 -14.52
C SER A 70 -8.54 15.73 -15.45
N VAL A 71 -8.80 14.49 -15.07
CA VAL A 71 -9.57 13.51 -15.84
C VAL A 71 -11.07 13.83 -15.83
N TYR A 72 -11.54 14.54 -14.82
CA TYR A 72 -12.97 14.79 -14.58
C TYR A 72 -13.36 16.24 -14.83
N PRO A 73 -14.66 16.54 -15.08
CA PRO A 73 -15.15 17.91 -15.16
C PRO A 73 -14.76 18.71 -13.92
N LYS A 74 -14.53 20.02 -14.10
CA LYS A 74 -14.17 20.91 -12.99
C LYS A 74 -15.16 20.77 -11.85
N GLN A 75 -14.59 20.68 -10.64
CA GLN A 75 -15.38 20.64 -9.42
C GLN A 75 -16.26 21.88 -9.29
N THR A 76 -17.55 21.65 -9.03
CA THR A 76 -18.54 22.72 -8.79
C THR A 76 -18.75 22.98 -7.30
N SER A 77 -18.10 22.20 -6.42
CA SER A 77 -18.17 22.35 -4.98
C SER A 77 -17.54 23.68 -4.53
N LYS A 78 -18.06 24.25 -3.43
CA LYS A 78 -17.50 25.47 -2.84
C LYS A 78 -16.07 25.30 -2.32
N GLN A 79 -15.72 24.08 -1.98
CA GLN A 79 -14.39 23.71 -1.48
C GLN A 79 -13.71 22.81 -2.49
N TYR A 80 -12.43 23.11 -2.77
CA TYR A 80 -11.59 22.25 -3.58
C TYR A 80 -11.29 20.94 -2.84
N ILE A 81 -11.39 19.81 -3.54
CA ILE A 81 -11.04 18.48 -3.02
C ILE A 81 -9.75 18.03 -3.70
N PRO A 82 -8.64 17.93 -2.96
CA PRO A 82 -7.37 17.48 -3.50
C PRO A 82 -7.42 16.04 -4.01
N SER A 83 -6.95 15.80 -5.24
CA SER A 83 -6.67 14.47 -5.77
C SER A 83 -5.45 13.83 -5.11
N ILE A 84 -5.14 12.56 -5.42
CA ILE A 84 -3.92 11.92 -4.93
C ILE A 84 -2.67 12.66 -5.40
N GLU A 85 -2.65 13.18 -6.62
CA GLU A 85 -1.53 14.00 -7.13
C GLU A 85 -1.36 15.29 -6.31
N ASP A 86 -2.46 15.97 -5.98
CA ASP A 86 -2.43 17.15 -5.12
C ASP A 86 -1.92 16.79 -3.71
N GLN A 87 -2.40 15.68 -3.14
CA GLN A 87 -2.00 15.20 -1.82
C GLN A 87 -0.51 14.86 -1.76
N LEU A 88 0.06 14.31 -2.84
CA LEU A 88 1.48 14.03 -2.93
C LEU A 88 2.32 15.32 -2.90
N GLU A 89 1.89 16.36 -3.63
CA GLU A 89 2.55 17.68 -3.60
C GLU A 89 2.36 18.35 -2.24
N MET A 90 1.18 18.22 -1.62
CA MET A 90 0.94 18.71 -0.25
C MET A 90 1.91 18.05 0.75
N TYR A 91 2.15 16.73 0.64
CA TYR A 91 3.14 16.03 1.47
C TYR A 91 4.56 16.55 1.22
N TYR A 92 4.95 16.74 -0.03
CA TYR A 92 6.26 17.29 -0.40
C TYR A 92 6.52 18.65 0.29
N HIS A 93 5.52 19.53 0.30
CA HIS A 93 5.63 20.83 0.94
C HIS A 93 5.74 20.82 2.48
N GLN A 94 5.42 19.68 3.13
CA GLN A 94 5.57 19.59 4.59
C GLN A 94 7.03 19.46 5.04
N ASN A 95 7.96 19.06 4.18
CA ASN A 95 9.38 18.89 4.49
C ASN A 95 9.62 18.05 5.77
N LEU A 96 8.86 16.96 5.94
CA LEU A 96 8.88 16.18 7.18
C LEU A 96 10.19 15.39 7.40
N ASN A 97 11.02 15.21 6.37
CA ASN A 97 12.32 14.51 6.43
C ASN A 97 12.23 13.14 7.14
N LEU A 98 11.18 12.37 6.85
CA LEU A 98 10.97 11.05 7.44
C LEU A 98 12.03 10.06 6.95
N ASN A 99 12.48 9.16 7.85
CA ASN A 99 13.39 8.08 7.45
C ASN A 99 12.69 7.12 6.49
N PRO A 100 13.15 6.99 5.23
CA PRO A 100 12.47 6.15 4.23
C PRO A 100 12.39 4.67 4.62
N GLN A 101 13.35 4.16 5.39
CA GLN A 101 13.38 2.75 5.83
C GLN A 101 12.34 2.46 6.94
N GLU A 102 11.92 3.50 7.66
CA GLU A 102 10.98 3.42 8.77
C GLU A 102 9.59 3.98 8.38
N THR A 103 9.38 4.25 7.08
CA THR A 103 8.16 4.88 6.55
C THR A 103 7.43 3.95 5.60
N VAL A 104 6.13 3.75 5.84
CA VAL A 104 5.19 3.12 4.91
C VAL A 104 4.28 4.19 4.32
N VAL A 105 4.09 4.15 3.00
CA VAL A 105 3.13 4.99 2.29
C VAL A 105 1.92 4.14 1.91
N ALA A 106 0.74 4.59 2.26
CA ALA A 106 -0.52 3.92 1.96
C ALA A 106 -1.37 4.75 0.99
N ILE A 107 -1.96 4.10 -0.02
CA ILE A 107 -2.83 4.74 -1.01
C ILE A 107 -4.15 3.98 -1.07
N TRP A 108 -5.26 4.66 -0.73
CA TRP A 108 -6.61 4.11 -0.85
C TRP A 108 -7.52 5.10 -1.56
N VAL A 109 -7.79 4.86 -2.84
CA VAL A 109 -8.61 5.68 -3.72
C VAL A 109 -9.23 4.82 -4.83
N GLY A 110 -10.22 5.32 -5.51
CA GLY A 110 -10.84 4.66 -6.67
C GLY A 110 -12.36 4.59 -6.61
N VAL A 111 -12.96 4.68 -5.42
CA VAL A 111 -14.43 4.66 -5.26
C VAL A 111 -15.06 5.88 -5.94
N ASN A 112 -14.54 7.07 -5.68
CA ASN A 112 -15.02 8.29 -6.32
C ASN A 112 -14.70 8.33 -7.82
N ASP A 113 -13.58 7.74 -8.23
CA ASP A 113 -13.23 7.57 -9.64
C ASP A 113 -14.27 6.70 -10.36
N ILE A 114 -14.68 5.57 -9.75
CA ILE A 114 -15.76 4.73 -10.29
C ILE A 114 -17.06 5.54 -10.38
N TYR A 115 -17.44 6.29 -9.37
CA TYR A 115 -18.67 7.10 -9.41
C TYR A 115 -18.62 8.10 -10.56
N LYS A 116 -17.54 8.84 -10.71
CA LYS A 116 -17.36 9.82 -11.78
C LYS A 116 -17.18 9.20 -13.16
N THR A 117 -16.63 7.98 -13.25
CA THR A 117 -16.52 7.24 -14.53
C THR A 117 -17.86 7.03 -15.18
N PHE A 118 -18.93 6.84 -14.42
CA PHE A 118 -20.28 6.68 -14.96
C PHE A 118 -20.94 8.00 -15.38
N GLU A 119 -20.31 9.14 -15.06
CA GLU A 119 -20.66 10.46 -15.59
C GLU A 119 -20.01 10.74 -16.96
N ILE A 120 -19.05 9.91 -17.37
CA ILE A 120 -18.37 9.97 -18.67
C ILE A 120 -19.18 9.23 -19.74
N ARG A 121 -18.84 9.44 -21.00
CA ARG A 121 -19.52 8.80 -22.14
C ARG A 121 -19.52 7.28 -22.02
N GLU A 122 -20.65 6.68 -22.35
CA GLU A 122 -20.77 5.23 -22.49
C GLU A 122 -19.70 4.69 -23.46
N GLY A 123 -19.02 3.60 -23.08
CA GLY A 123 -17.93 3.01 -23.86
C GLY A 123 -16.52 3.47 -23.46
N GLU A 124 -16.36 4.59 -22.75
CA GLU A 124 -15.05 5.07 -22.26
C GLU A 124 -14.74 4.60 -20.84
N GLN A 125 -15.67 3.95 -20.17
CA GLN A 125 -15.62 3.60 -18.75
C GLN A 125 -14.42 2.68 -18.42
N GLN A 126 -14.23 1.60 -19.20
CA GLN A 126 -13.11 0.69 -18.99
C GLN A 126 -11.74 1.37 -19.22
N ALA A 127 -11.64 2.23 -20.24
CA ALA A 127 -10.44 3.01 -20.47
C ALA A 127 -10.14 3.96 -19.33
N ASN A 128 -11.17 4.52 -18.69
CA ASN A 128 -11.01 5.38 -17.52
C ASN A 128 -10.54 4.60 -16.30
N LEU A 129 -11.06 3.39 -16.02
CA LEU A 129 -10.57 2.55 -14.92
C LEU A 129 -9.07 2.23 -15.07
N LYS A 130 -8.57 2.01 -16.30
CA LYS A 130 -7.14 1.86 -16.56
C LYS A 130 -6.36 3.12 -16.26
N LYS A 131 -6.88 4.32 -16.60
CA LYS A 131 -6.23 5.59 -16.25
C LYS A 131 -6.14 5.78 -14.73
N VAL A 132 -7.14 5.33 -13.96
CA VAL A 132 -7.08 5.34 -12.49
C VAL A 132 -5.93 4.47 -11.98
N VAL A 133 -5.76 3.27 -12.53
CA VAL A 133 -4.63 2.39 -12.17
C VAL A 133 -3.29 3.00 -12.56
N ASP A 134 -3.19 3.59 -13.75
CA ASP A 134 -1.98 4.29 -14.21
C ASP A 134 -1.65 5.47 -13.29
N CYS A 135 -2.64 6.24 -12.86
CA CYS A 135 -2.49 7.33 -11.89
C CYS A 135 -1.96 6.81 -10.54
N ILE A 136 -2.59 5.78 -9.96
CA ILE A 136 -2.14 5.20 -8.68
C ILE A 136 -0.69 4.72 -8.80
N SER A 137 -0.37 3.97 -9.85
CA SER A 137 0.97 3.45 -10.08
C SER A 137 2.00 4.55 -10.33
N SER A 138 1.60 5.65 -10.97
CA SER A 138 2.45 6.83 -11.17
C SER A 138 2.76 7.52 -9.84
N ASN A 139 1.76 7.69 -8.98
CA ASN A 139 1.94 8.27 -7.65
C ASN A 139 2.85 7.41 -6.77
N VAL A 140 2.77 6.07 -6.83
CA VAL A 140 3.72 5.16 -6.15
C VAL A 140 5.15 5.41 -6.65
N ARG A 141 5.34 5.49 -7.99
CA ARG A 141 6.69 5.73 -8.57
C ARG A 141 7.22 7.12 -8.20
N ASN A 142 6.37 8.14 -8.20
CA ASN A 142 6.75 9.50 -7.85
C ASN A 142 7.11 9.61 -6.36
N ALA A 143 6.29 9.05 -5.47
CA ALA A 143 6.58 9.00 -4.03
C ALA A 143 7.90 8.28 -3.75
N ARG A 144 8.15 7.13 -4.41
CA ARG A 144 9.43 6.43 -4.31
C ARG A 144 10.61 7.29 -4.72
N ARG A 145 10.50 7.98 -5.85
CA ARG A 145 11.61 8.78 -6.40
C ARG A 145 11.91 10.01 -5.55
N ILE A 146 10.88 10.67 -5.05
CA ILE A 146 11.01 11.94 -4.32
C ILE A 146 11.42 11.69 -2.87
N PHE A 147 10.78 10.73 -2.20
CA PHE A 147 10.96 10.49 -0.77
C PHE A 147 11.84 9.28 -0.46
N SER A 148 12.36 8.59 -1.50
CA SER A 148 13.18 7.38 -1.36
C SER A 148 12.52 6.26 -0.55
N THR A 149 11.21 6.31 -0.31
CA THR A 149 10.47 5.24 0.36
C THR A 149 10.26 4.08 -0.59
N ASN A 150 10.33 2.87 -0.04
CA ASN A 150 10.21 1.64 -0.82
C ASN A 150 9.08 0.73 -0.31
N LYS A 151 8.36 1.14 0.72
CA LYS A 151 7.30 0.35 1.35
C LYS A 151 5.95 1.01 1.10
N PHE A 152 5.07 0.29 0.40
CA PHE A 152 3.75 0.79 0.03
C PHE A 152 2.65 -0.20 0.38
N ILE A 153 1.49 0.31 0.81
CA ILE A 153 0.24 -0.45 0.89
C ILE A 153 -0.73 0.20 -0.11
N VAL A 154 -1.15 -0.56 -1.10
CA VAL A 154 -2.15 -0.12 -2.08
C VAL A 154 -3.44 -0.88 -1.81
N PHE A 155 -4.52 -0.16 -1.64
CA PHE A 155 -5.81 -0.74 -1.32
C PHE A 155 -6.66 -0.90 -2.57
N GLY A 156 -7.34 -2.05 -2.68
CA GLY A 156 -8.44 -2.22 -3.61
C GLY A 156 -9.69 -1.48 -3.12
N VAL A 157 -10.63 -1.25 -4.03
CA VAL A 157 -11.93 -0.66 -3.68
C VAL A 157 -12.86 -1.71 -3.04
N PRO A 158 -13.76 -1.30 -2.15
CA PRO A 158 -14.74 -2.20 -1.52
C PRO A 158 -15.73 -2.80 -2.54
N PRO A 159 -16.48 -3.86 -2.15
CA PRO A 159 -17.56 -4.41 -2.97
C PRO A 159 -18.72 -3.41 -3.06
N LEU A 160 -18.73 -2.59 -4.11
CA LEU A 160 -19.66 -1.47 -4.26
C LEU A 160 -21.12 -1.92 -4.32
N GLU A 161 -21.39 -3.13 -4.81
CA GLU A 161 -22.73 -3.74 -4.85
C GLU A 161 -23.27 -4.10 -3.45
N LYS A 162 -22.39 -4.17 -2.44
CA LYS A 162 -22.78 -4.43 -1.02
C LYS A 162 -23.02 -3.16 -0.24
N ILE A 163 -22.64 -2.01 -0.76
CA ILE A 163 -22.84 -0.71 -0.11
C ILE A 163 -24.34 -0.42 -0.02
N PRO A 164 -24.87 -0.01 1.15
CA PRO A 164 -26.31 0.25 1.33
C PRO A 164 -26.92 1.19 0.29
N TYR A 165 -26.14 2.16 -0.20
CA TYR A 165 -26.59 3.08 -1.27
C TYR A 165 -27.04 2.36 -2.54
N TYR A 166 -26.52 1.16 -2.83
CA TYR A 166 -26.86 0.41 -4.04
C TYR A 166 -27.76 -0.80 -3.79
N THR A 167 -28.26 -1.04 -2.57
CA THR A 167 -29.06 -2.23 -2.23
C THR A 167 -30.22 -2.44 -3.23
N ASP A 168 -30.97 -1.39 -3.52
CA ASP A 168 -32.11 -1.42 -4.45
C ASP A 168 -31.86 -0.63 -5.74
N SER A 169 -30.60 -0.33 -6.02
CA SER A 169 -30.24 0.48 -7.19
C SER A 169 -30.14 -0.35 -8.47
N PRO A 170 -30.69 0.11 -9.60
CA PRO A 170 -30.46 -0.52 -10.90
C PRO A 170 -28.99 -0.46 -11.34
N LEU A 171 -28.18 0.38 -10.71
CA LEU A 171 -26.74 0.52 -10.97
C LEU A 171 -25.89 -0.54 -10.29
N LYS A 172 -26.47 -1.35 -9.39
CA LYS A 172 -25.73 -2.37 -8.61
C LYS A 172 -24.85 -3.27 -9.47
N PRO A 173 -25.33 -3.91 -10.57
CA PRO A 173 -24.48 -4.78 -11.38
C PRO A 173 -23.31 -4.04 -12.06
N SER A 174 -23.55 -2.81 -12.51
CA SER A 174 -22.48 -2.03 -13.16
C SER A 174 -21.41 -1.57 -12.16
N ARG A 175 -21.80 -1.33 -10.90
CA ARG A 175 -20.85 -0.99 -9.81
C ARG A 175 -20.02 -2.19 -9.39
N GLU A 176 -20.64 -3.37 -9.29
CA GLU A 176 -19.96 -4.64 -9.05
C GLU A 176 -18.90 -4.89 -10.13
N GLN A 177 -19.29 -4.80 -11.40
CA GLN A 177 -18.38 -4.99 -12.52
C GLN A 177 -17.20 -4.00 -12.46
N ALA A 178 -17.47 -2.71 -12.28
CA ALA A 178 -16.43 -1.68 -12.23
C ALA A 178 -15.45 -1.87 -11.06
N ALA A 179 -15.95 -2.25 -9.87
CA ALA A 179 -15.12 -2.53 -8.72
C ALA A 179 -14.22 -3.75 -8.95
N ASN A 180 -14.77 -4.82 -9.51
CA ASN A 180 -14.01 -6.03 -9.86
C ASN A 180 -12.93 -5.75 -10.90
N GLU A 181 -13.27 -5.04 -11.99
CA GLU A 181 -12.31 -4.69 -13.04
C GLU A 181 -11.20 -3.79 -12.54
N LEU A 182 -11.52 -2.76 -11.75
CA LEU A 182 -10.50 -1.87 -11.17
C LEU A 182 -9.54 -2.64 -10.26
N ASN A 183 -10.08 -3.49 -9.38
CA ASN A 183 -9.28 -4.29 -8.46
C ASN A 183 -8.37 -5.29 -9.21
N GLU A 184 -8.88 -5.92 -10.27
CA GLU A 184 -8.09 -6.83 -11.10
C GLU A 184 -6.93 -6.10 -11.81
N TYR A 185 -7.20 -4.92 -12.41
CA TYR A 185 -6.16 -4.13 -13.06
C TYR A 185 -5.12 -3.64 -12.06
N LEU A 186 -5.57 -3.17 -10.89
CA LEU A 186 -4.70 -2.66 -9.85
C LEU A 186 -3.80 -3.76 -9.27
N LEU A 187 -4.36 -4.94 -9.00
CA LEU A 187 -3.61 -6.11 -8.56
C LEU A 187 -2.52 -6.50 -9.57
N LYS A 188 -2.86 -6.58 -10.87
CA LYS A 188 -1.89 -6.88 -11.93
C LYS A 188 -0.78 -5.83 -12.01
N GLU A 189 -1.11 -4.55 -11.87
CA GLU A 189 -0.11 -3.48 -11.91
C GLU A 189 0.79 -3.51 -10.66
N VAL A 190 0.25 -3.80 -9.47
CA VAL A 190 1.05 -4.00 -8.24
C VAL A 190 2.02 -5.17 -8.41
N GLN A 191 1.57 -6.30 -8.93
CA GLN A 191 2.44 -7.46 -9.22
C GLN A 191 3.55 -7.09 -10.22
N LYS A 192 3.21 -6.36 -11.27
CA LYS A 192 4.17 -5.89 -12.26
C LYS A 192 5.19 -4.91 -11.64
N MET A 193 4.75 -3.98 -10.80
CA MET A 193 5.66 -3.06 -10.10
C MET A 193 6.61 -3.81 -9.17
N ASN A 194 6.12 -4.75 -8.36
CA ASN A 194 6.95 -5.58 -7.49
C ASN A 194 7.99 -6.41 -8.27
N LYS A 195 7.63 -6.88 -9.47
CA LYS A 195 8.53 -7.66 -10.33
C LYS A 195 9.62 -6.78 -10.98
N HIS A 196 9.30 -5.57 -11.39
CA HIS A 196 10.17 -4.76 -12.24
C HIS A 196 10.85 -3.59 -11.53
N LEU A 197 10.33 -3.12 -10.41
CA LEU A 197 10.95 -2.06 -9.64
C LEU A 197 11.85 -2.66 -8.56
N GLN A 198 13.16 -2.57 -8.77
CA GLN A 198 14.13 -3.06 -7.78
C GLN A 198 13.93 -2.34 -6.43
N SER A 199 13.99 -3.10 -5.35
CA SER A 199 13.91 -2.60 -3.97
C SER A 199 12.58 -1.89 -3.61
N VAL A 200 11.50 -2.15 -4.36
CA VAL A 200 10.15 -1.71 -3.97
C VAL A 200 9.39 -2.91 -3.42
N ASP A 201 8.73 -2.70 -2.32
CA ASP A 201 7.82 -3.65 -1.70
C ASP A 201 6.42 -3.01 -1.66
N ILE A 202 5.47 -3.55 -2.41
CA ILE A 202 4.08 -3.08 -2.44
C ILE A 202 3.19 -4.22 -1.99
N ASP A 203 2.49 -4.02 -0.89
CA ASP A 203 1.43 -4.91 -0.45
C ASP A 203 0.09 -4.43 -1.04
N PHE A 204 -0.66 -5.35 -1.61
CA PHE A 204 -2.03 -5.10 -2.05
C PHE A 204 -3.01 -5.53 -0.96
N MET A 205 -3.78 -4.59 -0.44
CA MET A 205 -4.85 -4.88 0.51
C MET A 205 -6.16 -5.10 -0.24
N ASP A 206 -6.58 -6.34 -0.37
CA ASP A 206 -7.84 -6.70 -1.02
C ASP A 206 -9.03 -6.44 -0.10
N ILE A 207 -9.49 -5.19 -0.10
CA ILE A 207 -10.65 -4.75 0.68
C ILE A 207 -11.94 -5.38 0.16
N HIS A 208 -12.03 -5.63 -1.14
CA HIS A 208 -13.19 -6.28 -1.73
C HIS A 208 -13.41 -7.67 -1.11
N GLN A 209 -12.36 -8.49 -1.14
CA GLN A 209 -12.42 -9.84 -0.59
C GLN A 209 -12.66 -9.83 0.93
N LEU A 210 -11.98 -8.94 1.67
CA LEU A 210 -12.15 -8.84 3.11
C LEU A 210 -13.58 -8.49 3.49
N LEU A 211 -14.16 -7.45 2.88
CA LEU A 211 -15.53 -7.02 3.19
C LEU A 211 -16.58 -8.02 2.70
N ASP A 212 -16.37 -8.62 1.52
CA ASP A 212 -17.25 -9.67 1.02
C ASP A 212 -17.31 -10.84 2.01
N HIS A 213 -16.16 -11.25 2.54
CA HIS A 213 -16.08 -12.31 3.55
C HIS A 213 -16.79 -11.91 4.87
N ILE A 214 -16.60 -10.67 5.34
CA ILE A 214 -17.28 -10.16 6.54
C ILE A 214 -18.80 -10.17 6.35
N VAL A 215 -19.28 -9.71 5.19
CA VAL A 215 -20.71 -9.67 4.87
C VAL A 215 -21.31 -11.06 4.73
N GLN A 216 -20.57 -12.03 4.18
CA GLN A 216 -21.04 -13.42 4.05
C GLN A 216 -21.04 -14.18 5.39
N LYS A 217 -20.10 -13.87 6.28
CA LYS A 217 -19.96 -14.56 7.58
C LYS A 217 -19.89 -13.58 8.76
N PRO A 218 -20.91 -12.72 8.94
CA PRO A 218 -20.84 -11.60 9.88
C PRO A 218 -20.63 -12.05 11.33
N ASN A 219 -21.23 -13.16 11.74
CA ASN A 219 -21.08 -13.68 13.10
C ASN A 219 -19.63 -14.05 13.47
N SER A 220 -18.81 -14.45 12.49
CA SER A 220 -17.37 -14.75 12.71
C SER A 220 -16.55 -13.52 13.08
N PHE A 221 -17.09 -12.33 12.82
CA PHE A 221 -16.47 -11.03 13.08
C PHE A 221 -17.22 -10.23 14.16
N ASN A 222 -18.14 -10.86 14.90
CA ASN A 222 -19.04 -10.20 15.86
C ASN A 222 -19.90 -9.07 15.24
N ILE A 223 -20.19 -9.19 13.95
CA ILE A 223 -21.09 -8.28 13.24
C ILE A 223 -22.52 -8.79 13.33
N LYS A 224 -23.43 -7.92 13.75
CA LYS A 224 -24.88 -8.20 13.86
C LYS A 224 -25.62 -7.78 12.60
N ASN A 225 -25.21 -6.68 11.99
CA ASN A 225 -25.83 -6.15 10.78
C ASN A 225 -24.76 -5.80 9.72
N ALA A 226 -24.81 -6.52 8.59
CA ALA A 226 -23.89 -6.35 7.47
C ALA A 226 -24.56 -5.70 6.25
N VAL A 227 -25.82 -5.33 6.33
CA VAL A 227 -26.63 -4.86 5.19
C VAL A 227 -27.00 -3.40 5.34
N ASP A 228 -27.56 -3.01 6.50
CA ASP A 228 -28.09 -1.69 6.68
C ASP A 228 -27.03 -0.71 7.20
N ALA A 229 -27.18 0.56 6.82
CA ALA A 229 -26.42 1.65 7.42
C ALA A 229 -26.92 1.93 8.86
N TYR A 230 -26.02 1.95 9.84
CA TYR A 230 -26.38 2.23 11.24
C TYR A 230 -27.17 3.54 11.38
N TRP A 231 -26.73 4.59 10.68
CA TRP A 231 -27.37 5.90 10.78
C TRP A 231 -28.82 5.90 10.27
N ASP A 232 -29.11 5.12 9.22
CA ASP A 232 -30.48 5.06 8.64
C ASP A 232 -31.45 4.31 9.55
N VAL A 233 -31.00 3.19 10.18
CA VAL A 233 -31.90 2.32 10.97
C VAL A 233 -31.89 2.63 12.45
N CYS A 234 -30.81 3.20 12.99
CA CYS A 234 -30.65 3.42 14.43
C CYS A 234 -30.70 4.89 14.84
N GLN A 235 -30.11 5.79 14.09
CA GLN A 235 -30.01 7.22 14.42
C GLN A 235 -29.59 7.50 15.88
N GLY A 236 -28.70 6.64 16.41
CA GLY A 236 -28.25 6.72 17.79
C GLY A 236 -29.22 6.14 18.82
N GLN A 237 -30.33 5.52 18.42
CA GLN A 237 -31.39 5.01 19.32
C GLN A 237 -31.35 3.49 19.51
N CYS A 238 -30.54 2.76 18.76
CA CYS A 238 -30.38 1.32 18.95
C CYS A 238 -29.60 1.00 20.23
N SER A 239 -29.95 -0.12 20.85
CA SER A 239 -29.21 -0.69 21.98
C SER A 239 -27.93 -1.42 21.55
N ASP A 240 -27.81 -1.74 20.25
CA ASP A 240 -26.67 -2.45 19.70
C ASP A 240 -25.45 -1.54 19.56
N ASP A 241 -24.28 -2.12 19.78
CA ASP A 241 -23.02 -1.42 19.53
C ASP A 241 -22.89 -1.05 18.05
N ILE A 242 -22.59 0.22 17.78
CA ILE A 242 -22.37 0.74 16.44
C ILE A 242 -21.32 -0.09 15.70
N ASN A 243 -20.27 -0.54 16.40
CA ASN A 243 -19.19 -1.34 15.82
C ASN A 243 -19.62 -2.77 15.45
N SER A 244 -20.85 -3.18 15.79
CA SER A 244 -21.46 -4.43 15.30
C SER A 244 -22.15 -4.28 13.95
N TYR A 245 -22.08 -3.10 13.31
CA TYR A 245 -22.55 -2.85 11.95
C TYR A 245 -21.34 -2.76 11.01
N VAL A 246 -21.53 -3.20 9.75
CA VAL A 246 -20.49 -2.97 8.70
C VAL A 246 -20.51 -1.50 8.29
N TRP A 247 -21.69 -0.96 8.06
CA TRP A 247 -21.87 0.36 7.46
C TRP A 247 -22.28 1.41 8.51
N TRP A 248 -21.50 2.50 8.57
CA TRP A 248 -21.80 3.67 9.38
C TRP A 248 -22.96 4.48 8.76
N ASP A 249 -22.78 4.83 7.50
CA ASP A 249 -23.79 5.46 6.66
C ASP A 249 -23.99 4.65 5.36
N LYS A 250 -24.64 5.22 4.34
CA LYS A 250 -24.94 4.51 3.09
C LYS A 250 -23.70 4.11 2.26
N ALA A 251 -22.50 4.61 2.58
CA ALA A 251 -21.29 4.37 1.80
C ALA A 251 -20.04 4.09 2.65
N HIS A 252 -20.05 4.42 3.94
CA HIS A 252 -18.85 4.40 4.76
C HIS A 252 -18.90 3.35 5.86
N LEU A 253 -17.72 2.90 6.26
CA LEU A 253 -17.50 1.82 7.21
C LEU A 253 -17.58 2.33 8.67
N THR A 254 -18.01 1.47 9.59
CA THR A 254 -17.92 1.73 11.03
C THR A 254 -16.47 1.66 11.53
N GLY A 255 -16.20 2.25 12.68
CA GLY A 255 -14.91 2.12 13.38
C GLY A 255 -14.54 0.67 13.68
N GLY A 256 -15.53 -0.20 13.91
CA GLY A 256 -15.32 -1.64 14.07
C GLY A 256 -14.70 -2.29 12.83
N ILE A 257 -15.21 -1.95 11.65
CA ILE A 257 -14.64 -2.46 10.38
C ILE A 257 -13.27 -1.84 10.10
N HIS A 258 -13.08 -0.55 10.35
CA HIS A 258 -11.74 0.06 10.24
C HIS A 258 -10.71 -0.64 11.14
N ARG A 259 -11.12 -1.08 12.34
CA ARG A 259 -10.25 -1.86 13.21
C ARG A 259 -9.95 -3.24 12.64
N LEU A 260 -10.92 -3.94 12.05
CA LEU A 260 -10.70 -5.23 11.40
C LEU A 260 -9.74 -5.12 10.20
N ILE A 261 -9.82 -4.04 9.42
CA ILE A 261 -8.87 -3.75 8.34
C ILE A 261 -7.46 -3.58 8.91
N ALA A 262 -7.28 -2.77 9.94
CA ALA A 262 -5.98 -2.56 10.59
C ALA A 262 -5.42 -3.86 11.17
N ASP A 263 -6.27 -4.66 11.83
CA ASP A 263 -5.89 -5.95 12.41
C ASP A 263 -5.46 -6.94 11.33
N SER A 264 -6.15 -6.98 10.18
CA SER A 264 -5.75 -7.80 9.03
C SER A 264 -4.37 -7.42 8.50
N ILE A 265 -4.04 -6.13 8.43
CA ILE A 265 -2.71 -5.66 8.02
C ILE A 265 -1.66 -6.03 9.08
N ALA A 266 -1.93 -5.82 10.36
CA ALA A 266 -1.01 -6.12 11.44
C ALA A 266 -0.72 -7.63 11.55
N GLN A 267 -1.74 -8.48 11.39
CA GLN A 267 -1.61 -9.95 11.42
C GLN A 267 -0.92 -10.51 10.18
N SER A 268 -0.94 -9.82 9.05
CA SER A 268 -0.25 -10.28 7.83
C SER A 268 1.27 -10.23 7.95
N GLY A 269 1.81 -9.52 8.94
CA GLY A 269 3.25 -9.27 9.06
C GLY A 269 3.77 -8.44 7.90
N SER A 270 2.96 -7.53 7.33
CA SER A 270 3.28 -6.72 6.16
C SER A 270 4.63 -6.00 6.33
N PHE A 271 4.80 -4.84 6.79
CA PHE A 271 6.09 -4.18 6.96
C PHE A 271 6.62 -4.22 8.39
N ALA A 272 5.84 -4.70 9.33
CA ALA A 272 6.19 -4.85 10.74
C ALA A 272 6.05 -6.31 11.19
N THR A 273 6.48 -6.62 12.39
CA THR A 273 6.28 -7.96 12.98
C THR A 273 4.79 -8.28 13.06
N GLU A 274 4.41 -9.51 12.66
CA GLU A 274 3.05 -10.01 12.81
C GLU A 274 2.55 -9.86 14.24
N MET A 275 1.39 -9.22 14.40
CA MET A 275 0.78 -9.00 15.71
C MET A 275 -0.75 -8.91 15.60
N GLU A 276 -1.44 -9.26 16.69
CA GLU A 276 -2.85 -8.91 16.88
C GLU A 276 -2.93 -7.55 17.59
N ILE A 277 -3.83 -6.69 17.14
CA ILE A 277 -4.08 -5.42 17.85
C ILE A 277 -4.74 -5.75 19.18
N PRO A 278 -4.14 -5.36 20.34
CA PRO A 278 -4.70 -5.68 21.67
C PRO A 278 -6.13 -5.19 21.78
N LYS A 279 -7.02 -6.05 22.29
CA LYS A 279 -8.46 -5.73 22.39
C LYS A 279 -8.75 -4.57 23.34
N ASP A 280 -7.89 -4.39 24.34
CA ASP A 280 -7.93 -3.32 25.34
C ASP A 280 -7.24 -2.02 24.88
N LEU A 281 -6.66 -2.00 23.69
CA LEU A 281 -6.07 -0.79 23.11
C LEU A 281 -7.18 0.20 22.75
N ASP A 282 -7.34 1.22 23.59
CA ASP A 282 -8.31 2.30 23.39
C ASP A 282 -7.71 3.41 22.51
N VAL A 283 -7.84 3.22 21.19
CA VAL A 283 -7.35 4.20 20.20
C VAL A 283 -8.13 5.52 20.28
N ASN A 284 -9.42 5.50 20.69
CA ASN A 284 -10.17 6.73 20.90
C ASN A 284 -9.55 7.58 22.02
N ALA A 285 -9.18 6.96 23.14
CA ALA A 285 -8.50 7.67 24.22
C ALA A 285 -7.14 8.24 23.76
N LEU A 286 -6.38 7.49 22.98
CA LEU A 286 -5.13 7.99 22.39
C LEU A 286 -5.35 9.19 21.48
N LEU A 287 -6.35 9.17 20.60
CA LEU A 287 -6.65 10.25 19.67
C LEU A 287 -7.20 11.52 20.35
N ASN A 288 -7.83 11.37 21.52
CA ASN A 288 -8.31 12.49 22.31
C ASN A 288 -7.20 13.22 23.08
N ASN A 289 -6.02 12.61 23.20
CA ASN A 289 -4.84 13.30 23.72
C ASN A 289 -4.30 14.27 22.63
N ALA A 290 -4.13 15.54 23.01
CA ALA A 290 -3.66 16.59 22.10
C ALA A 290 -2.28 16.29 21.50
N ASP A 291 -1.39 15.69 22.29
CA ASP A 291 0.01 15.42 21.94
C ASP A 291 0.22 14.00 21.37
N SER A 292 -0.85 13.29 21.02
CA SER A 292 -0.74 11.93 20.51
C SER A 292 -0.15 11.90 19.09
N LYS A 293 0.95 11.15 18.92
CA LYS A 293 1.56 10.89 17.61
C LYS A 293 0.68 10.05 16.66
N PHE A 294 -0.35 9.41 17.19
CA PHE A 294 -1.32 8.62 16.40
C PHE A 294 -2.41 9.49 15.77
N LYS A 295 -2.50 10.74 16.21
CA LYS A 295 -3.41 11.74 15.68
C LYS A 295 -2.71 12.51 14.56
N SER A 296 -3.14 12.25 13.32
CA SER A 296 -2.57 12.98 12.17
C SER A 296 -2.86 14.47 12.27
N PRO A 297 -1.89 15.31 11.92
CA PRO A 297 -2.14 16.75 11.68
C PRO A 297 -3.26 16.96 10.67
N ARG A 298 -3.94 18.10 10.74
CA ARG A 298 -4.93 18.53 9.75
C ARG A 298 -4.26 19.36 8.67
N TYR A 299 -4.58 19.04 7.43
CA TYR A 299 -4.03 19.73 6.27
C TYR A 299 -5.12 20.52 5.55
N GLU A 300 -4.78 21.73 5.10
CA GLU A 300 -5.66 22.53 4.25
C GLU A 300 -5.61 22.04 2.81
N ALA A 301 -6.79 22.03 2.16
CA ALA A 301 -6.92 21.62 0.77
C ALA A 301 -6.14 22.57 -0.16
N LYS A 302 -5.26 22.04 -0.97
CA LYS A 302 -4.48 22.78 -1.97
C LYS A 302 -4.47 21.99 -3.28
N ALA A 303 -4.64 22.70 -4.40
CA ALA A 303 -4.37 22.15 -5.73
C ALA A 303 -2.86 22.06 -5.95
N ASN A 304 -2.41 21.05 -6.70
CA ASN A 304 -1.01 21.00 -7.10
C ASN A 304 -0.66 22.14 -8.06
N THR A 305 0.59 22.51 -8.05
CA THR A 305 1.16 23.53 -8.92
C THR A 305 2.01 22.91 -10.04
N GLY A 306 2.06 21.58 -10.12
CA GLY A 306 2.90 20.81 -11.04
C GLY A 306 4.37 20.79 -10.60
N GLU A 307 4.67 21.02 -9.33
CA GLU A 307 6.04 21.02 -8.83
C GLU A 307 6.63 19.62 -8.82
N ILE A 308 5.82 18.62 -8.47
CA ILE A 308 6.21 17.20 -8.52
C ILE A 308 6.63 16.80 -9.94
N ASP A 309 5.85 17.18 -10.95
CA ASP A 309 6.14 16.85 -12.35
C ASP A 309 7.44 17.49 -12.81
N ARG A 310 7.63 18.77 -12.52
CA ARG A 310 8.90 19.48 -12.83
C ARG A 310 10.09 18.87 -12.13
N LEU A 311 9.93 18.42 -10.87
CA LEU A 311 11.00 17.75 -10.12
C LEU A 311 11.37 16.41 -10.76
N ILE A 312 10.36 15.61 -11.15
CA ILE A 312 10.57 14.33 -11.82
C ILE A 312 11.24 14.51 -13.19
N GLU A 313 10.82 15.51 -13.95
CA GLU A 313 11.42 15.85 -15.24
C GLU A 313 12.91 16.21 -15.07
N LYS A 314 13.24 17.09 -14.15
CA LYS A 314 14.62 17.45 -13.81
C LYS A 314 15.46 16.23 -13.43
N MET A 315 14.94 15.34 -12.58
CA MET A 315 15.62 14.10 -12.20
C MET A 315 15.86 13.17 -13.40
N ASN A 316 14.98 13.17 -14.40
CA ASN A 316 15.15 12.41 -15.63
C ASN A 316 16.26 13.00 -16.51
N GLU A 317 16.32 14.33 -16.66
CA GLU A 317 17.36 15.04 -17.41
C GLU A 317 18.74 14.82 -16.79
N GLU A 318 18.86 14.95 -15.47
CA GLU A 318 20.12 14.70 -14.75
C GLU A 318 20.62 13.26 -14.96
N LYS A 319 19.71 12.29 -14.96
CA LYS A 319 20.05 10.89 -15.20
C LYS A 319 20.53 10.64 -16.65
N GLN A 320 19.93 11.31 -17.62
CA GLN A 320 20.36 11.22 -19.02
C GLN A 320 21.74 11.86 -19.24
N MET A 321 22.01 13.00 -18.61
CA MET A 321 23.32 13.67 -18.70
C MET A 321 24.43 12.90 -17.99
N SER A 322 24.12 12.15 -16.92
CA SER A 322 25.09 11.34 -16.18
C SER A 322 25.37 9.97 -16.79
N SER A 323 24.61 9.54 -17.80
CA SER A 323 24.89 8.32 -18.56
C SER A 323 25.94 8.64 -19.63
N PRO A 324 27.14 8.02 -19.58
CA PRO A 324 28.15 8.26 -20.62
C PRO A 324 27.59 7.81 -21.97
N ASN A 325 27.61 8.74 -22.94
CA ASN A 325 27.33 8.46 -24.35
C ASN A 325 28.35 7.44 -24.87
N THR A 326 28.03 6.17 -24.83
CA THR A 326 28.73 5.17 -25.59
C THR A 326 28.27 5.32 -27.04
N LYS A 327 28.89 6.27 -27.78
CA LYS A 327 28.84 6.23 -29.22
C LYS A 327 29.56 4.95 -29.64
N ILE A 328 28.80 4.03 -30.16
CA ILE A 328 29.34 2.90 -30.93
C ILE A 328 29.64 3.48 -32.31
N ASP A 329 30.83 4.04 -32.51
CA ASP A 329 31.41 4.19 -33.84
C ASP A 329 31.98 2.82 -34.19
N GLY A 330 31.37 2.20 -35.17
CA GLY A 330 31.87 0.94 -35.71
C GLY A 330 33.07 1.20 -36.55
N GLU A 331 34.22 0.72 -36.15
CA GLU A 331 35.32 0.34 -37.02
C GLU A 331 35.91 -0.97 -36.53
N ALA A 332 35.89 -1.94 -37.45
CA ALA A 332 36.50 -3.23 -37.24
C ALA A 332 38.00 -3.11 -37.39
N GLU A 333 38.76 -3.34 -36.34
CA GLU A 333 40.18 -3.69 -36.47
C GLU A 333 40.41 -5.07 -35.85
N GLN A 334 40.92 -5.95 -36.74
CA GLN A 334 41.50 -7.23 -36.37
C GLN A 334 42.84 -6.96 -35.70
N GLU A 335 43.04 -7.39 -34.48
CA GLU A 335 44.37 -7.51 -33.90
C GLU A 335 44.65 -8.94 -33.42
N GLU A 336 45.86 -9.30 -33.80
CA GLU A 336 46.53 -10.57 -33.73
C GLU A 336 46.79 -11.05 -32.30
N ILE A 337 46.63 -12.36 -32.12
CA ILE A 337 46.92 -13.05 -30.87
C ILE A 337 48.42 -13.21 -30.70
N THR A 338 49.07 -12.49 -29.82
CA THR A 338 50.35 -12.88 -29.25
C THR A 338 50.21 -13.46 -27.86
N LYS A 339 50.64 -14.71 -27.73
CA LYS A 339 50.76 -15.41 -26.45
C LYS A 339 51.91 -14.84 -25.64
N GLU A 340 51.67 -14.35 -24.45
CA GLU A 340 52.68 -14.29 -23.41
C GLU A 340 52.22 -15.07 -22.14
N LYS A 341 53.12 -15.92 -21.68
CA LYS A 341 53.01 -16.69 -20.44
C LYS A 341 53.44 -15.82 -19.24
N GLY A 342 52.64 -15.79 -18.20
CA GLY A 342 53.17 -15.29 -16.95
C GLY A 342 52.10 -15.03 -15.86
N GLY A 343 52.04 -15.88 -14.84
CA GLY A 343 51.61 -15.45 -13.50
C GLY A 343 50.16 -15.67 -13.14
N ILE A 344 49.82 -16.91 -12.76
CA ILE A 344 48.65 -17.19 -11.87
C ILE A 344 48.96 -16.56 -10.53
N ASN A 345 48.32 -15.48 -10.09
CA ASN A 345 48.26 -15.18 -8.65
C ASN A 345 47.46 -13.98 -8.23
N SER A 346 46.57 -13.41 -8.64
CA SER A 346 45.74 -12.41 -7.91
C SER A 346 44.24 -12.50 -8.26
N TYR A 347 43.92 -12.72 -9.51
CA TYR A 347 42.54 -12.71 -9.99
C TYR A 347 41.75 -13.96 -9.57
N VAL A 348 42.40 -15.09 -9.24
CA VAL A 348 41.76 -16.31 -8.78
C VAL A 348 41.19 -16.13 -7.36
N TYR A 349 41.89 -15.42 -6.48
CA TYR A 349 41.40 -15.14 -5.13
C TYR A 349 40.24 -14.14 -5.12
N PHE A 350 40.27 -13.13 -5.98
CA PHE A 350 39.14 -12.21 -6.17
C PHE A 350 37.91 -12.91 -6.78
N GLY A 351 38.12 -13.79 -7.75
CA GLY A 351 37.05 -14.57 -8.36
C GLY A 351 36.37 -15.53 -7.37
N VAL A 352 37.15 -16.23 -6.55
CA VAL A 352 36.62 -17.14 -5.54
C VAL A 352 35.90 -16.36 -4.43
N ALA A 353 36.45 -15.25 -3.97
CA ALA A 353 35.79 -14.40 -2.96
C ALA A 353 34.47 -13.81 -3.49
N ALA A 354 34.42 -13.34 -4.73
CA ALA A 354 33.21 -12.84 -5.37
C ALA A 354 32.16 -13.95 -5.54
N THR A 355 32.58 -15.17 -5.95
CA THR A 355 31.65 -16.29 -6.10
C THR A 355 31.09 -16.75 -4.77
N VAL A 356 31.90 -16.76 -3.70
CA VAL A 356 31.44 -17.10 -2.35
C VAL A 356 30.43 -16.07 -1.84
N ILE A 357 30.68 -14.77 -2.06
CA ILE A 357 29.75 -13.70 -1.67
C ILE A 357 28.43 -13.81 -2.44
N VAL A 358 28.48 -14.07 -3.75
CA VAL A 358 27.29 -14.27 -4.59
C VAL A 358 26.53 -15.54 -4.14
N CYS A 359 27.23 -16.64 -3.86
CA CYS A 359 26.60 -17.87 -3.37
C CYS A 359 25.97 -17.68 -1.98
N ILE A 360 26.63 -16.95 -1.06
CA ILE A 360 26.06 -16.64 0.25
C ILE A 360 24.84 -15.72 0.09
N GLY A 361 24.94 -14.70 -0.75
CA GLY A 361 23.81 -13.82 -1.10
C GLY A 361 22.64 -14.59 -1.69
N PHE A 362 22.90 -15.50 -2.62
CA PHE A 362 21.87 -16.37 -3.23
C PHE A 362 21.24 -17.34 -2.24
N VAL A 363 22.04 -17.96 -1.35
CA VAL A 363 21.54 -18.85 -0.29
C VAL A 363 20.72 -18.08 0.73
N LEU A 364 21.14 -16.86 1.13
CA LEU A 364 20.39 -16.00 2.03
C LEU A 364 19.09 -15.51 1.38
N PHE A 365 19.15 -15.16 0.10
CA PHE A 365 17.97 -14.77 -0.69
C PHE A 365 16.98 -15.93 -0.82
N ASN A 366 17.45 -17.12 -1.21
CA ASN A 366 16.61 -18.32 -1.31
C ASN A 366 16.07 -18.80 0.06
N LYS A 367 16.84 -18.63 1.14
CA LYS A 367 16.37 -18.93 2.50
C LYS A 367 15.30 -17.94 2.95
N ARG A 368 15.45 -16.66 2.57
CA ARG A 368 14.44 -15.62 2.80
C ARG A 368 13.17 -15.87 1.98
N ALA A 369 13.31 -16.24 0.70
CA ALA A 369 12.21 -16.62 -0.17
C ALA A 369 11.51 -17.91 0.32
N LYS A 370 12.26 -18.92 0.76
CA LYS A 370 11.73 -20.19 1.26
C LYS A 370 11.00 -20.05 2.61
N ASN A 371 11.49 -19.18 3.51
CA ASN A 371 10.79 -18.86 4.75
C ASN A 371 9.48 -18.09 4.48
N ARG A 372 9.48 -17.16 3.50
CA ARG A 372 8.25 -16.46 3.08
C ARG A 372 7.26 -17.42 2.37
N ALA A 373 7.74 -18.33 1.52
CA ALA A 373 6.91 -19.36 0.91
C ALA A 373 6.34 -20.36 1.94
N SER A 374 7.07 -20.67 3.01
CA SER A 374 6.56 -21.51 4.10
C SER A 374 5.51 -20.80 4.95
N HIS A 375 5.61 -19.47 5.12
CA HIS A 375 4.56 -18.65 5.72
C HIS A 375 3.30 -18.59 4.84
N LEU A 376 3.45 -18.44 3.52
CA LEU A 376 2.34 -18.52 2.56
C LEU A 376 1.68 -19.91 2.54
N ALA A 377 2.46 -20.99 2.59
CA ALA A 377 1.95 -22.36 2.71
C ALA A 377 1.28 -22.62 4.07
N SER A 378 1.79 -22.04 5.16
CA SER A 378 1.15 -22.07 6.48
C SER A 378 -0.14 -21.25 6.52
N LEU A 379 -0.18 -20.10 5.83
CA LEU A 379 -1.39 -19.29 5.63
C LEU A 379 -2.45 -20.05 4.80
N SER A 380 -2.06 -20.74 3.72
CA SER A 380 -2.99 -21.57 2.95
C SER A 380 -3.55 -22.75 3.76
N ASN A 381 -2.77 -23.29 4.70
CA ASN A 381 -3.20 -24.34 5.63
C ASN A 381 -4.04 -23.77 6.79
N LEU A 382 -3.82 -22.54 7.21
CA LEU A 382 -4.66 -21.80 8.18
C LEU A 382 -5.99 -21.35 7.55
N LEU A 383 -6.00 -20.99 6.28
CA LEU A 383 -7.22 -20.72 5.51
C LEU A 383 -8.09 -21.97 5.35
N LYS A 384 -7.49 -23.16 5.32
CA LYS A 384 -8.22 -24.45 5.34
C LYS A 384 -8.74 -24.82 6.74
N LYS A 385 -8.20 -24.25 7.81
CA LYS A 385 -8.51 -24.63 9.19
C LYS A 385 -9.38 -23.60 9.93
N GLU A 386 -9.38 -22.36 9.54
CA GLU A 386 -10.25 -21.30 10.06
C GLU A 386 -10.69 -20.38 8.91
N ASP A 387 -12.00 -20.31 8.70
CA ASP A 387 -12.69 -19.45 7.73
C ASP A 387 -12.56 -17.93 8.04
N ARG A 388 -11.38 -17.42 8.27
CA ARG A 388 -11.14 -16.00 8.46
C ARG A 388 -10.42 -15.45 7.22
N GLY A 389 -11.08 -14.52 6.51
CA GLY A 389 -10.46 -13.74 5.44
C GLY A 389 -9.24 -13.01 5.99
N ARG A 390 -8.05 -13.40 5.57
CA ARG A 390 -6.78 -12.75 5.91
C ARG A 390 -6.22 -12.05 4.70
N PHE A 391 -5.68 -10.88 4.91
CA PHE A 391 -4.83 -10.20 3.96
C PHE A 391 -3.59 -11.07 3.63
N VAL A 392 -3.25 -11.17 2.36
CA VAL A 392 -2.06 -11.89 1.88
C VAL A 392 -1.14 -10.91 1.18
N PRO A 393 0.05 -10.64 1.72
CA PRO A 393 1.03 -9.79 1.03
C PRO A 393 1.47 -10.45 -0.29
N LEU A 394 1.38 -9.71 -1.40
CA LEU A 394 1.68 -10.21 -2.74
C LEU A 394 3.17 -10.11 -3.13
N ARG A 395 4.08 -9.95 -2.17
CA ARG A 395 5.50 -9.67 -2.44
C ARG A 395 6.25 -10.74 -3.23
N ASN A 396 5.78 -11.98 -3.26
CA ASN A 396 6.48 -13.08 -3.90
C ASN A 396 5.52 -14.18 -4.35
N ILE A 397 4.60 -13.87 -5.24
CA ILE A 397 3.93 -14.93 -6.01
C ILE A 397 4.87 -15.19 -7.18
N ASP A 398 5.69 -16.26 -7.06
CA ASP A 398 6.43 -16.78 -8.18
C ASP A 398 5.45 -17.16 -9.29
N SER A 399 5.78 -16.67 -10.48
CA SER A 399 5.07 -16.94 -11.72
C SER A 399 5.21 -18.42 -12.11
N ASP A 400 4.37 -19.26 -11.53
CA ASP A 400 4.06 -20.58 -12.07
C ASP A 400 2.55 -20.63 -12.35
N VAL A 401 2.14 -19.93 -13.41
CA VAL A 401 1.00 -20.24 -14.28
C VAL A 401 1.31 -19.71 -15.68
#